data_6876450015a72ecf7519a0837439fea3
#
_entry.id   6876450015a72ecf7519a0837439fea3
#
_cell.length_a   1.000
_cell.length_b   1.000
_cell.length_c   1.000
_cell.angle_alpha   90.00
_cell.angle_beta   90.00
_cell.angle_gamma   90.00
#
_symmetry.space_group_name_H-M   'P 1'
#
loop_
_entity.id
_entity.type
_entity.pdbx_description
1 polymer ?
#
loop_
_entity_poly.entity_id
_entity_poly.type
_entity_poly.pdbx_seq_one_letter_code
_entity_poly.pdbx_strand_id
1 'polypeptide(L)'
;MADEDTLRRVVAELPHVEELPSDGFDFRVGGKGFVWSSPDREGGRRVIRTDVAVLYVGDEAEKQALLLGEPDLFFTTPGYDGLPYVMLRLEAVGIRRLRVLLRDAWHMRAPVEIADLLDG
;
A
#
# COMPACT_ATOMS: atom_id res chain seq x y z
N MET A 1 -11.58 -1.63 -11.13
CA MET A 1 -11.98 -1.56 -9.73
C MET A 1 -11.39 -2.70 -8.96
N ALA A 2 -10.83 -2.43 -7.82
CA ALA A 2 -10.19 -3.44 -6.98
C ALA A 2 -10.89 -3.48 -5.60
N ASP A 3 -10.62 -4.55 -4.88
CA ASP A 3 -11.07 -4.73 -3.51
C ASP A 3 -9.96 -5.45 -2.73
N GLU A 4 -10.24 -5.79 -1.48
CA GLU A 4 -9.26 -6.48 -0.64
C GLU A 4 -8.80 -7.81 -1.28
N ASP A 5 -9.72 -8.57 -1.86
CA ASP A 5 -9.37 -9.86 -2.48
C ASP A 5 -8.45 -9.65 -3.68
N THR A 6 -8.69 -8.62 -4.48
CA THR A 6 -7.83 -8.27 -5.62
C THR A 6 -6.43 -7.91 -5.13
N LEU A 7 -6.35 -7.08 -4.08
CA LEU A 7 -5.07 -6.69 -3.48
C LEU A 7 -4.31 -7.92 -2.99
N ARG A 8 -4.97 -8.83 -2.29
CA ARG A 8 -4.33 -10.06 -1.78
C ARG A 8 -3.80 -10.94 -2.91
N ARG A 9 -4.53 -11.03 -4.03
CA ARG A 9 -4.06 -11.80 -5.19
C ARG A 9 -2.81 -11.19 -5.80
N VAL A 10 -2.77 -9.86 -5.92
CA VAL A 10 -1.59 -9.17 -6.47
C VAL A 10 -0.40 -9.32 -5.54
N VAL A 11 -0.61 -9.17 -4.24
CA VAL A 11 0.47 -9.36 -3.24
C VAL A 11 1.02 -10.79 -3.32
N ALA A 12 0.16 -11.78 -3.57
CA ALA A 12 0.58 -13.18 -3.68
C ALA A 12 1.52 -13.43 -4.87
N GLU A 13 1.58 -12.51 -5.84
CA GLU A 13 2.54 -12.58 -6.94
C GLU A 13 3.95 -12.15 -6.53
N LEU A 14 4.11 -11.52 -5.36
CA LEU A 14 5.39 -11.00 -4.90
C LEU A 14 6.06 -12.01 -3.96
N PRO A 15 7.38 -12.24 -4.11
CA PRO A 15 8.07 -13.22 -3.26
C PRO A 15 8.39 -12.63 -1.88
N HIS A 16 8.57 -13.53 -0.91
CA HIS A 16 9.05 -13.19 0.44
C HIS A 16 8.17 -12.19 1.19
N VAL A 17 6.86 -12.16 0.91
CA VAL A 17 5.91 -11.32 1.63
C VAL A 17 5.41 -12.05 2.87
N GLU A 18 5.39 -11.33 3.98
CA GLU A 18 4.80 -11.80 5.25
C GLU A 18 3.56 -10.98 5.54
N GLU A 19 2.51 -11.64 6.00
CA GLU A 19 1.33 -10.93 6.49
C GLU A 19 1.32 -10.99 8.00
N LEU A 20 1.29 -9.81 8.66
CA LEU A 20 1.16 -9.75 10.11
C LEU A 20 -0.31 -9.80 10.51
N PRO A 21 -0.64 -10.39 11.67
CA PRO A 21 -2.01 -10.40 12.17
C PRO A 21 -2.53 -8.97 12.34
N SER A 22 -3.74 -8.73 11.84
CA SER A 22 -4.41 -7.43 11.96
C SER A 22 -5.92 -7.63 11.75
N ASP A 23 -6.69 -6.56 11.93
CA ASP A 23 -8.13 -6.59 11.65
C ASP A 23 -8.42 -6.43 10.16
N GLY A 24 -7.41 -6.30 9.33
CA GLY A 24 -7.52 -6.21 7.88
C GLY A 24 -6.35 -6.92 7.24
N PHE A 25 -5.41 -6.15 6.65
CA PHE A 25 -4.18 -6.70 6.07
C PHE A 25 -2.98 -5.83 6.45
N ASP A 26 -1.82 -6.46 6.60
CA ASP A 26 -0.55 -5.78 6.90
C ASP A 26 0.55 -6.62 6.27
N PHE A 27 1.00 -6.22 5.07
CA PHE A 27 1.99 -6.96 4.31
C PHE A 27 3.36 -6.32 4.42
N ARG A 28 4.36 -7.16 4.68
CA ARG A 28 5.74 -6.76 4.89
C ARG A 28 6.69 -7.56 4.03
N VAL A 29 7.83 -6.93 3.72
CA VAL A 29 8.96 -7.59 3.08
C VAL A 29 10.23 -7.16 3.81
N GLY A 30 11.08 -8.13 4.19
CA GLY A 30 12.28 -7.84 4.98
C GLY A 30 11.98 -7.16 6.31
N GLY A 31 10.82 -7.44 6.90
CA GLY A 31 10.38 -6.83 8.16
C GLY A 31 9.80 -5.42 8.03
N LYS A 32 9.71 -4.88 6.81
CA LYS A 32 9.22 -3.51 6.58
C LYS A 32 7.86 -3.53 5.87
N GLY A 33 6.88 -2.82 6.43
CA GLY A 33 5.56 -2.69 5.83
C GLY A 33 5.60 -1.93 4.51
N PHE A 34 4.94 -2.46 3.47
CA PHE A 34 4.83 -1.76 2.20
C PHE A 34 3.38 -1.45 1.82
N VAL A 35 2.41 -2.18 2.38
CA VAL A 35 0.98 -1.89 2.21
C VAL A 35 0.21 -2.49 3.39
N TRP A 36 -0.74 -1.72 3.93
CA TRP A 36 -1.62 -2.21 5.00
C TRP A 36 -2.97 -1.51 4.94
N SER A 37 -3.97 -2.10 5.61
CA SER A 37 -5.31 -1.55 5.66
C SER A 37 -5.34 -0.27 6.50
N SER A 38 -6.17 0.68 6.08
CA SER A 38 -6.21 2.00 6.71
C SER A 38 -6.94 1.97 8.04
N PRO A 39 -6.32 2.43 9.13
CA PRO A 39 -7.05 2.69 10.36
C PRO A 39 -7.89 3.96 10.22
N ASP A 40 -9.10 3.92 10.76
CA ASP A 40 -10.03 5.04 10.70
C ASP A 40 -10.83 5.10 11.99
N ARG A 41 -11.70 6.09 12.15
CA ARG A 41 -12.57 6.22 13.30
C ARG A 41 -14.00 6.50 12.85
N GLU A 42 -14.94 5.80 13.44
CA GLU A 42 -16.37 6.02 13.25
C GLU A 42 -17.04 6.11 14.62
N GLY A 43 -17.74 7.22 14.89
CA GLY A 43 -18.42 7.42 16.15
C GLY A 43 -17.50 7.32 17.37
N GLY A 44 -16.24 7.76 17.23
CA GLY A 44 -15.24 7.67 18.30
C GLY A 44 -14.59 6.30 18.45
N ARG A 45 -15.00 5.29 17.67
CA ARG A 45 -14.43 3.95 17.70
C ARG A 45 -13.42 3.77 16.59
N ARG A 46 -12.33 3.05 16.88
CA ARG A 46 -11.36 2.68 15.87
C ARG A 46 -11.95 1.59 14.99
N VAL A 47 -11.91 1.80 13.68
CA VAL A 47 -12.30 0.81 12.68
C VAL A 47 -11.18 0.65 11.66
N ILE A 48 -11.10 -0.52 11.03
CA ILE A 48 -10.13 -0.79 9.97
C ILE A 48 -10.85 -0.80 8.63
N ARG A 49 -10.40 0.06 7.71
CA ARG A 49 -10.95 0.14 6.35
C ARG A 49 -10.13 -0.76 5.44
N THR A 50 -10.78 -1.80 4.91
CA THR A 50 -10.12 -2.72 3.95
C THR A 50 -10.36 -2.30 2.50
N ASP A 51 -11.16 -1.25 2.28
CA ASP A 51 -11.36 -0.63 0.97
C ASP A 51 -10.34 0.49 0.69
N VAL A 52 -9.50 0.82 1.68
CA VAL A 52 -8.44 1.82 1.57
C VAL A 52 -7.12 1.19 2.02
N ALA A 53 -6.10 1.28 1.17
CA ALA A 53 -4.77 0.77 1.49
C ALA A 53 -3.82 1.93 1.80
N VAL A 54 -3.03 1.79 2.85
CA VAL A 54 -1.89 2.69 3.12
C VAL A 54 -0.70 2.11 2.37
N LEU A 55 -0.11 2.89 1.48
CA LEU A 55 0.91 2.44 0.56
C LEU A 55 2.20 3.23 0.74
N TYR A 56 3.33 2.52 0.85
CA TYR A 56 4.64 3.14 0.90
C TYR A 56 5.01 3.68 -0.49
N VAL A 57 5.50 4.92 -0.56
CA VAL A 57 5.82 5.56 -1.85
C VAL A 57 7.24 6.12 -1.91
N GLY A 58 8.05 5.89 -0.90
CA GLY A 58 9.47 6.20 -0.93
C GLY A 58 9.85 7.54 -0.34
N ASP A 59 9.27 8.64 -0.85
CA ASP A 59 9.62 9.98 -0.37
C ASP A 59 8.46 10.97 -0.55
N GLU A 60 8.65 12.17 -0.04
CA GLU A 60 7.64 13.23 -0.09
C GLU A 60 7.39 13.72 -1.52
N ALA A 61 8.42 13.78 -2.35
CA ALA A 61 8.25 14.23 -3.74
C ALA A 61 7.34 13.28 -4.52
N GLU A 62 7.54 11.97 -4.38
CA GLU A 62 6.68 10.98 -5.02
C GLU A 62 5.27 11.03 -4.45
N LYS A 63 5.14 11.20 -3.14
CA LYS A 63 3.84 11.35 -2.48
C LYS A 63 3.05 12.51 -3.08
N GLN A 64 3.67 13.68 -3.20
CA GLN A 64 3.01 14.86 -3.76
C GLN A 64 2.67 14.67 -5.24
N ALA A 65 3.54 14.01 -6.00
CA ALA A 65 3.28 13.72 -7.40
C ALA A 65 2.01 12.85 -7.58
N LEU A 66 1.84 11.83 -6.75
CA LEU A 66 0.66 10.97 -6.79
C LEU A 66 -0.60 11.71 -6.35
N LEU A 67 -0.52 12.47 -5.28
CA LEU A 67 -1.67 13.23 -4.76
C LEU A 67 -2.17 14.27 -5.77
N LEU A 68 -1.26 14.95 -6.46
CA LEU A 68 -1.59 15.97 -7.44
C LEU A 68 -1.97 15.37 -8.80
N GLY A 69 -1.31 14.28 -9.20
CA GLY A 69 -1.51 13.67 -10.50
C GLY A 69 -2.72 12.76 -10.60
N GLU A 70 -3.05 12.07 -9.52
CA GLU A 70 -4.13 11.08 -9.50
C GLU A 70 -5.01 11.25 -8.24
N PRO A 71 -5.66 12.41 -8.08
CA PRO A 71 -6.44 12.68 -6.85
C PRO A 71 -7.67 11.80 -6.68
N ASP A 72 -8.14 11.13 -7.75
CA ASP A 72 -9.23 10.18 -7.66
C ASP A 72 -8.80 8.87 -7.00
N LEU A 73 -7.51 8.54 -7.08
CA LEU A 73 -6.97 7.32 -6.50
C LEU A 73 -6.36 7.55 -5.13
N PHE A 74 -5.66 8.66 -4.93
CA PHE A 74 -4.83 8.88 -3.75
C PHE A 74 -5.32 10.04 -2.90
N PHE A 75 -5.19 9.87 -1.60
CA PHE A 75 -5.43 10.95 -0.64
C PHE A 75 -4.49 10.76 0.56
N THR A 76 -4.50 11.71 1.48
CA THR A 76 -3.74 11.62 2.72
C THR A 76 -4.55 12.19 3.87
N THR A 77 -4.09 11.93 5.08
CA THR A 77 -4.70 12.47 6.29
C THR A 77 -3.61 13.12 7.14
N PRO A 78 -3.98 14.02 8.08
CA PRO A 78 -2.97 14.69 8.92
C PRO A 78 -2.04 13.75 9.68
N GLY A 79 -2.49 12.54 10.03
CA GLY A 79 -1.67 11.56 10.72
C GLY A 79 -0.49 11.06 9.90
N TYR A 80 -0.52 11.25 8.58
CA TYR A 80 0.55 10.83 7.67
C TYR A 80 1.32 11.99 7.06
N ASP A 81 1.11 13.22 7.54
CA ASP A 81 1.86 14.38 7.05
C ASP A 81 3.36 14.18 7.30
N GLY A 82 4.16 14.45 6.26
CA GLY A 82 5.61 14.29 6.33
C GLY A 82 6.11 12.86 6.27
N LEU A 83 5.21 11.88 6.15
CA LEU A 83 5.57 10.47 6.05
C LEU A 83 5.44 9.99 4.60
N PRO A 84 6.27 9.02 4.16
CA PRO A 84 6.29 8.58 2.77
C PRO A 84 5.19 7.54 2.47
N TYR A 85 3.96 7.83 2.86
CA TYR A 85 2.80 6.97 2.68
C TYR A 85 1.64 7.76 2.10
N VAL A 86 0.85 7.11 1.25
CA VAL A 86 -0.43 7.65 0.75
C VAL A 86 -1.54 6.65 1.01
N MET A 87 -2.77 7.13 1.05
CA MET A 87 -3.94 6.28 1.04
C MET A 87 -4.39 6.06 -0.40
N LEU A 88 -4.67 4.81 -0.74
CA LEU A 88 -5.14 4.39 -2.06
C LEU A 88 -6.58 3.88 -1.94
N ARG A 89 -7.49 4.47 -2.74
CA ARG A 89 -8.87 3.99 -2.83
C ARG A 89 -8.91 2.77 -3.73
N LEU A 90 -9.08 1.58 -3.15
CA LEU A 90 -9.06 0.34 -3.92
C LEU A 90 -10.18 0.29 -4.95
N GLU A 91 -11.37 0.76 -4.62
CA GLU A 91 -12.50 0.75 -5.54
C GLU A 91 -12.29 1.62 -6.79
N ALA A 92 -11.36 2.58 -6.74
CA ALA A 92 -11.10 3.48 -7.85
C ALA A 92 -9.94 3.01 -8.73
N VAL A 93 -9.13 2.05 -8.29
CA VAL A 93 -7.92 1.63 -8.99
C VAL A 93 -8.18 0.35 -9.80
N GLY A 94 -7.64 0.30 -11.04
CA GLY A 94 -7.66 -0.91 -11.85
C GLY A 94 -6.53 -1.86 -11.43
N ILE A 95 -6.69 -3.14 -11.80
CA ILE A 95 -5.74 -4.18 -11.39
C ILE A 95 -4.31 -3.94 -11.93
N ARG A 96 -4.20 -3.41 -13.14
CA ARG A 96 -2.87 -3.15 -13.74
C ARG A 96 -2.13 -2.06 -12.97
N ARG A 97 -2.82 -0.97 -12.62
CA ARG A 97 -2.24 0.11 -11.84
C ARG A 97 -1.89 -0.36 -10.44
N LEU A 98 -2.78 -1.13 -9.83
CA LEU A 98 -2.55 -1.71 -8.50
C LEU A 98 -1.30 -2.58 -8.50
N ARG A 99 -1.12 -3.41 -9.53
CA ARG A 99 0.05 -4.28 -9.62
C ARG A 99 1.35 -3.48 -9.69
N VAL A 100 1.37 -2.40 -10.48
CA VAL A 100 2.54 -1.52 -10.57
C VAL A 100 2.83 -0.86 -9.23
N LEU A 101 1.81 -0.33 -8.57
CA LEU A 101 1.97 0.34 -7.28
C LEU A 101 2.52 -0.59 -6.20
N LEU A 102 1.98 -1.79 -6.11
CA LEU A 102 2.41 -2.76 -5.10
C LEU A 102 3.81 -3.28 -5.39
N ARG A 103 4.12 -3.52 -6.66
CA ARG A 103 5.45 -3.97 -7.06
C ARG A 103 6.51 -2.91 -6.76
N ASP A 104 6.22 -1.64 -7.04
CA ASP A 104 7.13 -0.53 -6.74
C ASP A 104 7.36 -0.40 -5.23
N ALA A 105 6.29 -0.45 -4.44
CA ALA A 105 6.39 -0.38 -2.97
C ALA A 105 7.22 -1.53 -2.41
N TRP A 106 6.98 -2.75 -2.91
CA TRP A 106 7.74 -3.94 -2.54
C TRP A 106 9.23 -3.75 -2.85
N HIS A 107 9.56 -3.29 -4.06
CA HIS A 107 10.94 -3.05 -4.47
C HIS A 107 11.66 -2.05 -3.58
N MET A 108 10.98 -0.97 -3.21
CA MET A 108 11.57 0.07 -2.37
C MET A 108 11.84 -0.42 -0.94
N ARG A 109 11.08 -1.39 -0.46
CA ARG A 109 11.21 -1.92 0.91
C ARG A 109 12.06 -3.17 1.00
N ALA A 110 12.11 -3.96 -0.07
CA ALA A 110 12.83 -5.24 -0.04
C ALA A 110 14.34 -5.01 0.07
N PRO A 111 15.04 -5.81 0.91
CA PRO A 111 16.51 -5.84 0.86
C PRO A 111 16.99 -6.21 -0.53
N VAL A 112 18.19 -5.76 -0.90
CA VAL A 112 18.74 -5.97 -2.24
C VAL A 112 18.72 -7.46 -2.63
N GLU A 113 19.07 -8.35 -1.71
CA GLU A 113 19.11 -9.79 -1.95
C GLU A 113 17.74 -10.35 -2.34
N ILE A 114 16.67 -9.80 -1.76
CA ILE A 114 15.29 -10.22 -2.05
C ILE A 114 14.80 -9.54 -3.33
N ALA A 115 15.09 -8.25 -3.51
CA ALA A 115 14.68 -7.51 -4.71
C ALA A 115 15.24 -8.15 -5.98
N ASP A 116 16.49 -8.63 -5.95
CA ASP A 116 17.13 -9.27 -7.09
C ASP A 116 16.40 -10.55 -7.53
N LEU A 117 15.71 -11.23 -6.63
CA LEU A 117 14.93 -12.42 -6.97
C LEU A 117 13.76 -12.13 -7.90
N LEU A 118 13.16 -10.94 -7.77
CA LEU A 118 12.05 -10.56 -8.64
C LEU A 118 12.54 -10.11 -10.02
N ASP A 119 13.71 -9.45 -10.07
CA ASP A 119 14.30 -8.94 -11.30
C ASP A 119 15.08 -10.01 -12.07
N GLY A 120 15.54 -11.02 -11.37
CA GLY A 120 16.27 -12.14 -11.93
C GLY A 120 15.35 -13.22 -12.40
#